data_015101364ab6f3172eef96570215bae1
#
_entry.id   015101364ab6f3172eef96570215bae1
#
_cell.length_a   1.000
_cell.length_b   1.000
_cell.length_c   1.000
_cell.angle_alpha   90.00
_cell.angle_beta   90.00
_cell.angle_gamma   90.00
#
_symmetry.space_group_name_H-M   'P 1'
#
loop_
_entity.id
_entity.type
_entity.pdbx_description
1 polymer ?
#
loop_
_entity_poly.entity_id
_entity_poly.type
_entity_poly.pdbx_seq_one_letter_code
_entity_poly.pdbx_strand_id
1 'polypeptide(L)'
;VLSYLFKRLEERFDGQPTLLILDEAWVFLDDPAFAGRIREWLKTLRKRNVSVIFATQSLADIQRSTIAPAIIESCPSRIFLPNPQAVEPQLREIYEGFGLNARQIQLIARAEPKREYYYQSRLGNRVFELGLGPVTLAFAGASSPQHQKTMNAFTGVIDPADFALVWLRHA
;
A
#
# COMPACT_ATOMS: atom_id res chain seq x y z
N VAL A 1 -12.31 4.02 -19.08
CA VAL A 1 -11.78 2.69 -18.63
C VAL A 1 -11.91 2.55 -17.12
N LEU A 2 -11.35 3.47 -16.31
CA LEU A 2 -11.36 3.38 -14.84
C LEU A 2 -12.76 3.31 -14.25
N SER A 3 -13.71 4.16 -14.70
CA SER A 3 -15.11 4.13 -14.21
C SER A 3 -15.78 2.76 -14.41
N TYR A 4 -15.46 2.09 -15.53
CA TYR A 4 -15.94 0.73 -15.80
C TYR A 4 -15.34 -0.27 -14.82
N LEU A 5 -14.02 -0.18 -14.55
CA LEU A 5 -13.35 -1.06 -13.59
C LEU A 5 -13.93 -0.90 -12.18
N PHE A 6 -14.14 0.34 -11.73
CA PHE A 6 -14.76 0.61 -10.43
C PHE A 6 -16.15 -0.01 -10.33
N LYS A 7 -16.98 0.14 -11.38
CA LYS A 7 -18.30 -0.50 -11.41
C LYS A 7 -18.19 -2.02 -11.34
N ARG A 8 -17.29 -2.64 -12.09
CA ARG A 8 -17.08 -4.09 -12.08
C ARG A 8 -16.59 -4.60 -10.72
N LEU A 9 -15.76 -3.81 -10.02
CA LEU A 9 -15.33 -4.12 -8.65
C LEU A 9 -16.51 -4.07 -7.69
N GLU A 10 -17.36 -3.04 -7.76
CA GLU A 10 -18.54 -2.92 -6.90
C GLU A 10 -19.52 -4.09 -7.05
N GLU A 11 -19.68 -4.60 -8.27
CA GLU A 11 -20.53 -5.77 -8.55
C GLU A 11 -20.00 -7.06 -7.89
N ARG A 12 -18.71 -7.10 -7.53
CA ARG A 12 -18.06 -8.24 -6.86
C ARG A 12 -18.09 -8.17 -5.33
N PHE A 13 -18.50 -7.06 -4.76
CA PHE A 13 -18.63 -6.91 -3.31
C PHE A 13 -19.96 -7.49 -2.83
N ASP A 14 -20.02 -8.81 -2.78
CA ASP A 14 -21.20 -9.62 -2.47
C ASP A 14 -21.38 -9.97 -0.98
N GLY A 15 -20.51 -9.40 -0.12
CA GLY A 15 -20.49 -9.66 1.33
C GLY A 15 -19.47 -10.71 1.77
N GLN A 16 -18.81 -11.38 0.82
CA GLN A 16 -17.67 -12.23 1.15
C GLN A 16 -16.48 -11.41 1.63
N PRO A 17 -15.64 -11.96 2.54
CA PRO A 17 -14.42 -11.30 2.96
C PRO A 17 -13.55 -10.93 1.76
N THR A 18 -13.38 -9.64 1.52
CA THR A 18 -12.66 -9.13 0.35
C THR A 18 -11.56 -8.16 0.79
N LEU A 19 -10.39 -8.28 0.20
CA LEU A 19 -9.29 -7.32 0.34
C LEU A 19 -9.13 -6.54 -0.96
N LEU A 20 -9.38 -5.23 -0.91
CA LEU A 20 -9.15 -4.32 -2.01
C LEU A 20 -7.81 -3.60 -1.80
N ILE A 21 -6.86 -3.80 -2.72
CA ILE A 21 -5.56 -3.14 -2.68
C ILE A 21 -5.54 -2.08 -3.78
N LEU A 22 -5.38 -0.82 -3.37
CA LEU A 22 -5.21 0.33 -4.24
C LEU A 22 -3.76 0.78 -4.16
N ASP A 23 -2.96 0.25 -5.06
CA ASP A 23 -1.55 0.64 -5.20
C ASP A 23 -1.44 1.87 -6.11
N GLU A 24 -0.44 2.72 -5.87
CA GLU A 24 -0.28 4.02 -6.54
C GLU A 24 -1.56 4.86 -6.51
N ALA A 25 -2.22 4.87 -5.36
CA ALA A 25 -3.56 5.40 -5.20
C ALA A 25 -3.68 6.92 -5.45
N TRP A 26 -2.55 7.65 -5.46
CA TRP A 26 -2.49 9.06 -5.85
C TRP A 26 -3.07 9.31 -7.25
N VAL A 27 -2.91 8.37 -8.19
CA VAL A 27 -3.46 8.45 -9.55
C VAL A 27 -4.99 8.65 -9.54
N PHE A 28 -5.67 8.13 -8.52
CA PHE A 28 -7.12 8.26 -8.39
C PHE A 28 -7.55 9.54 -7.67
N LEU A 29 -6.62 10.25 -7.02
CA LEU A 29 -6.93 11.43 -6.22
C LEU A 29 -6.96 12.71 -7.03
N ASP A 30 -6.30 12.74 -8.19
CA ASP A 30 -6.25 13.91 -9.07
C ASP A 30 -7.55 14.12 -9.85
N ASP A 31 -8.32 13.06 -10.08
CA ASP A 31 -9.62 13.14 -10.74
C ASP A 31 -10.76 13.25 -9.70
N PRO A 32 -11.54 14.35 -9.69
CA PRO A 32 -12.60 14.56 -8.70
C PRO A 32 -13.67 13.46 -8.67
N ALA A 33 -13.97 12.84 -9.83
CA ALA A 33 -14.96 11.76 -9.90
C ALA A 33 -14.46 10.50 -9.19
N PHE A 34 -13.18 10.15 -9.37
CA PHE A 34 -12.56 9.02 -8.68
C PHE A 34 -12.33 9.32 -7.20
N ALA A 35 -11.85 10.49 -6.85
CA ALA A 35 -11.73 10.94 -5.47
C ALA A 35 -13.07 10.82 -4.72
N GLY A 36 -14.16 11.26 -5.34
CA GLY A 36 -15.51 11.11 -4.81
C GLY A 36 -15.91 9.66 -4.59
N ARG A 37 -15.60 8.76 -5.53
CA ARG A 37 -15.87 7.33 -5.42
C ARG A 37 -15.05 6.66 -4.31
N ILE A 38 -13.75 6.95 -4.23
CA ILE A 38 -12.88 6.46 -3.14
C ILE A 38 -13.43 6.93 -1.78
N ARG A 39 -13.83 8.18 -1.66
CA ARG A 39 -14.44 8.73 -0.43
C ARG A 39 -15.70 7.95 -0.03
N GLU A 40 -16.56 7.64 -0.98
CA GLU A 40 -17.76 6.82 -0.74
C GLU A 40 -17.40 5.41 -0.30
N TRP A 41 -16.46 4.77 -0.97
CA TRP A 41 -15.96 3.43 -0.64
C TRP A 41 -15.39 3.35 0.78
N LEU A 42 -14.54 4.28 1.16
CA LEU A 42 -13.96 4.30 2.51
C LEU A 42 -15.04 4.35 3.61
N LYS A 43 -16.22 4.93 3.31
CA LYS A 43 -17.34 4.99 4.25
C LYS A 43 -18.24 3.74 4.23
N THR A 44 -18.35 3.07 3.09
CA THR A 44 -19.40 2.06 2.85
C THR A 44 -18.88 0.64 2.75
N LEU A 45 -17.65 0.41 2.30
CA LEU A 45 -17.10 -0.92 2.02
C LEU A 45 -16.99 -1.80 3.27
N ARG A 46 -16.78 -1.22 4.45
CA ARG A 46 -16.83 -1.97 5.71
C ARG A 46 -18.15 -2.72 5.90
N LYS A 47 -19.29 -2.16 5.47
CA LYS A 47 -20.60 -2.80 5.56
C LYS A 47 -20.75 -3.97 4.60
N ARG A 48 -19.91 -4.05 3.59
CA ARG A 48 -19.86 -5.12 2.59
C ARG A 48 -18.74 -6.13 2.85
N ASN A 49 -18.17 -6.13 4.07
CA ASN A 49 -17.05 -7.00 4.46
C ASN A 49 -15.80 -6.84 3.59
N VAL A 50 -15.54 -5.61 3.12
CA VAL A 50 -14.37 -5.28 2.32
C VAL A 50 -13.38 -4.47 3.15
N SER A 51 -12.14 -4.95 3.23
CA SER A 51 -11.00 -4.22 3.79
C SER A 51 -10.23 -3.54 2.66
N VAL A 52 -9.76 -2.31 2.91
CA VAL A 52 -9.01 -1.53 1.90
C VAL A 52 -7.58 -1.31 2.37
N ILE A 53 -6.62 -1.63 1.52
CA ILE A 53 -5.23 -1.19 1.64
C ILE A 53 -5.03 -0.08 0.61
N PHE A 54 -4.61 1.08 1.09
CA PHE A 54 -4.32 2.24 0.27
C PHE A 54 -2.83 2.53 0.32
N ALA A 55 -2.12 2.35 -0.79
CA ALA A 55 -0.68 2.58 -0.87
C ALA A 55 -0.36 3.76 -1.78
N THR A 56 0.62 4.56 -1.37
CA THR A 56 1.13 5.70 -2.13
C THR A 56 2.59 5.97 -1.80
N GLN A 57 3.31 6.49 -2.75
CA GLN A 57 4.71 6.92 -2.56
C GLN A 57 4.80 8.34 -1.98
N SER A 58 3.73 9.15 -2.08
CA SER A 58 3.75 10.55 -1.67
C SER A 58 2.61 10.87 -0.70
N LEU A 59 2.97 11.21 0.54
CA LEU A 59 2.02 11.75 1.52
C LEU A 59 1.52 13.14 1.12
N ALA A 60 2.33 13.91 0.40
CA ALA A 60 1.97 15.24 -0.08
C ALA A 60 0.78 15.19 -1.06
N ASP A 61 0.69 14.16 -1.89
CA ASP A 61 -0.41 13.99 -2.84
C ASP A 61 -1.72 13.69 -2.11
N ILE A 62 -1.65 12.86 -1.05
CA ILE A 62 -2.82 12.66 -0.19
C ILE A 62 -3.23 13.98 0.47
N GLN A 63 -2.27 14.70 1.08
CA GLN A 63 -2.57 15.94 1.82
C GLN A 63 -3.23 17.00 0.94
N ARG A 64 -2.82 17.11 -0.33
CA ARG A 64 -3.40 18.04 -1.30
C ARG A 64 -4.77 17.61 -1.82
N SER A 65 -5.11 16.35 -1.66
CA SER A 65 -6.40 15.81 -2.13
C SER A 65 -7.58 16.35 -1.32
N THR A 66 -8.69 16.60 -2.00
CA THR A 66 -9.97 17.00 -1.37
C THR A 66 -10.54 15.92 -0.44
N ILE A 67 -10.07 14.69 -0.53
CA ILE A 67 -10.53 13.58 0.30
C ILE A 67 -9.52 13.20 1.40
N ALA A 68 -8.44 13.97 1.59
CA ALA A 68 -7.44 13.75 2.65
C ALA A 68 -8.08 13.51 4.03
N PRO A 69 -9.06 14.31 4.50
CA PRO A 69 -9.69 14.05 5.79
C PRO A 69 -10.38 12.69 5.86
N ALA A 70 -11.03 12.25 4.77
CA ALA A 70 -11.70 10.96 4.73
C ALA A 70 -10.70 9.79 4.77
N ILE A 71 -9.55 9.90 4.09
CA ILE A 71 -8.48 8.90 4.14
C ILE A 71 -7.91 8.81 5.55
N ILE A 72 -7.56 9.96 6.15
CA ILE A 72 -6.97 10.02 7.49
C ILE A 72 -7.92 9.42 8.55
N GLU A 73 -9.22 9.71 8.45
CA GLU A 73 -10.24 9.20 9.37
C GLU A 73 -10.52 7.71 9.18
N SER A 74 -10.63 7.26 7.92
CA SER A 74 -11.05 5.91 7.59
C SER A 74 -9.92 4.88 7.60
N CYS A 75 -8.64 5.33 7.52
CA CYS A 75 -7.46 4.49 7.58
C CYS A 75 -6.74 4.63 8.94
N PRO A 76 -7.27 4.03 10.02
CA PRO A 76 -6.70 4.16 11.37
C PRO A 76 -5.40 3.39 11.56
N SER A 77 -5.11 2.42 10.70
CA SER A 77 -3.84 1.70 10.68
C SER A 77 -2.99 2.19 9.53
N ARG A 78 -1.77 2.59 9.82
CA ARG A 78 -0.84 3.17 8.85
C ARG A 78 0.55 2.57 9.01
N ILE A 79 1.20 2.34 7.89
CA ILE A 79 2.60 1.90 7.84
C ILE A 79 3.37 2.97 7.08
N PHE A 80 4.36 3.56 7.74
CA PHE A 80 5.26 4.52 7.15
C PHE A 80 6.58 3.84 6.84
N LEU A 81 7.04 4.00 5.61
CA LEU A 81 8.33 3.52 5.16
C LEU A 81 9.42 4.48 5.62
N PRO A 82 10.66 3.99 5.79
CA PRO A 82 11.81 4.83 6.11
C PRO A 82 11.96 6.00 5.15
N ASN A 83 12.12 7.20 5.70
CA ASN A 83 12.37 8.40 4.91
C ASN A 83 13.31 9.33 5.67
N PRO A 84 14.62 9.36 5.36
CA PRO A 84 15.58 10.23 6.01
C PRO A 84 15.21 11.73 5.96
N GLN A 85 14.47 12.15 4.93
CA GLN A 85 14.05 13.53 4.75
C GLN A 85 12.80 13.90 5.58
N ALA A 86 12.18 12.95 6.30
CA ALA A 86 10.98 13.19 7.09
C ALA A 86 11.13 14.29 8.15
N VAL A 87 12.36 14.58 8.57
CA VAL A 87 12.70 15.63 9.55
C VAL A 87 12.86 17.03 8.93
N GLU A 88 12.91 17.13 7.60
CA GLU A 88 12.98 18.41 6.91
C GLU A 88 11.69 19.22 7.12
N PRO A 89 11.75 20.53 7.31
CA PRO A 89 10.59 21.33 7.71
C PRO A 89 9.34 21.10 6.87
N GLN A 90 9.50 21.07 5.55
CA GLN A 90 8.37 20.91 4.62
C GLN A 90 7.71 19.53 4.71
N LEU A 91 8.49 18.45 4.79
CA LEU A 91 7.98 17.10 4.93
C LEU A 91 7.46 16.84 6.33
N ARG A 92 8.12 17.40 7.34
CA ARG A 92 7.69 17.29 8.73
C ARG A 92 6.27 17.78 8.94
N GLU A 93 5.89 18.94 8.39
CA GLU A 93 4.51 19.45 8.44
C GLU A 93 3.50 18.45 7.85
N ILE A 94 3.88 17.76 6.77
CA ILE A 94 3.05 16.74 6.17
C ILE A 94 2.84 15.57 7.14
N TYR A 95 3.91 15.03 7.73
CA TYR A 95 3.83 13.95 8.72
C TYR A 95 3.02 14.36 9.96
N GLU A 96 3.18 15.59 10.44
CA GLU A 96 2.39 16.15 11.55
C GLU A 96 0.91 16.22 11.18
N GLY A 97 0.58 16.56 9.92
CA GLY A 97 -0.79 16.52 9.38
C GLY A 97 -1.43 15.12 9.40
N PHE A 98 -0.61 14.05 9.34
CA PHE A 98 -1.05 12.66 9.54
C PHE A 98 -1.09 12.24 11.02
N GLY A 99 -0.87 13.16 11.95
CA GLY A 99 -0.97 12.93 13.39
C GLY A 99 0.27 12.33 14.01
N LEU A 100 1.46 12.47 13.39
CA LEU A 100 2.71 12.05 13.99
C LEU A 100 3.34 13.18 14.79
N ASN A 101 3.93 12.85 15.94
CA ASN A 101 4.73 13.80 16.72
C ASN A 101 6.22 13.76 16.30
N ALA A 102 7.00 14.74 16.78
CA ALA A 102 8.40 14.88 16.43
C ALA A 102 9.24 13.60 16.69
N ARG A 103 8.94 12.85 17.77
CA ARG A 103 9.65 11.61 18.09
C ARG A 103 9.35 10.52 17.07
N GLN A 104 8.10 10.38 16.66
CA GLN A 104 7.67 9.40 15.66
C GLN A 104 8.29 9.69 14.29
N ILE A 105 8.34 10.96 13.90
CA ILE A 105 9.00 11.39 12.65
C ILE A 105 10.49 11.08 12.69
N GLN A 106 11.16 11.28 13.82
CA GLN A 106 12.56 10.89 13.99
C GLN A 106 12.77 9.37 13.86
N LEU A 107 11.85 8.55 14.36
CA LEU A 107 11.92 7.10 14.20
C LEU A 107 11.83 6.71 12.72
N ILE A 108 10.91 7.31 11.98
CA ILE A 108 10.78 7.09 10.53
C ILE A 108 12.05 7.53 9.78
N ALA A 109 12.64 8.68 10.16
CA ALA A 109 13.82 9.19 9.51
C ALA A 109 15.08 8.34 9.75
N ARG A 110 15.13 7.60 10.88
CA ARG A 110 16.28 6.77 11.26
C ARG A 110 16.09 5.29 10.92
N ALA A 111 14.87 4.88 10.54
CA ALA A 111 14.57 3.50 10.23
C ALA A 111 15.40 3.00 9.05
N GLU A 112 15.82 1.73 9.11
CA GLU A 112 16.60 1.08 8.06
C GLU A 112 15.73 0.77 6.84
N PRO A 113 16.06 1.31 5.65
CA PRO A 113 15.29 1.06 4.43
C PRO A 113 15.19 -0.43 4.10
N LYS A 114 14.01 -0.87 3.63
CA LYS A 114 13.67 -2.25 3.25
C LYS A 114 13.67 -3.25 4.41
N ARG A 115 13.91 -2.82 5.64
CA ARG A 115 13.97 -3.67 6.81
C ARG A 115 13.02 -3.23 7.90
N GLU A 116 13.07 -1.95 8.30
CA GLU A 116 12.28 -1.40 9.38
C GLU A 116 11.13 -0.57 8.86
N TYR A 117 10.00 -0.63 9.54
CA TYR A 117 8.78 0.09 9.19
C TYR A 117 8.14 0.66 10.46
N TYR A 118 7.57 1.85 10.36
CA TYR A 118 6.86 2.47 11.46
C TYR A 118 5.35 2.20 11.32
N TYR A 119 4.80 1.43 12.25
CA TYR A 119 3.37 1.12 12.33
C TYR A 119 2.69 2.05 13.32
N GLN A 120 1.56 2.64 12.90
CA GLN A 120 0.67 3.45 13.71
C GLN A 120 -0.74 2.87 13.66
N SER A 121 -1.38 2.74 14.84
CA SER A 121 -2.78 2.33 14.93
C SER A 121 -3.44 2.87 16.20
N ARG A 122 -4.74 2.64 16.34
CA ARG A 122 -5.47 2.96 17.57
C ARG A 122 -5.02 2.15 18.78
N LEU A 123 -4.40 1.00 18.58
CA LEU A 123 -3.92 0.12 19.63
C LEU A 123 -2.48 0.44 20.07
N GLY A 124 -1.80 1.33 19.38
CA GLY A 124 -0.44 1.73 19.68
C GLY A 124 0.41 1.89 18.44
N ASN A 125 1.65 2.30 18.68
CA ASN A 125 2.62 2.62 17.63
C ASN A 125 3.93 1.89 17.92
N ARG A 126 4.59 1.40 16.87
CA ARG A 126 5.88 0.71 16.99
C ARG A 126 6.68 0.73 15.69
N VAL A 127 8.00 0.64 15.81
CA VAL A 127 8.86 0.18 14.74
C VAL A 127 8.80 -1.34 14.73
N PHE A 128 8.72 -1.95 13.57
CA PHE A 128 8.84 -3.39 13.39
C PHE A 128 9.76 -3.71 12.23
N GLU A 129 10.41 -4.85 12.30
CA GLU A 129 11.23 -5.38 11.23
C GLU A 129 10.41 -6.40 10.43
N LEU A 130 10.42 -6.26 9.12
CA LEU A 130 9.82 -7.22 8.21
C LEU A 130 10.88 -8.27 7.82
N GLY A 131 11.03 -9.29 8.67
CA GLY A 131 11.98 -10.38 8.47
C GLY A 131 11.48 -11.40 7.45
N LEU A 132 11.55 -11.09 6.16
CA LEU A 132 11.22 -12.04 5.11
C LEU A 132 12.37 -13.05 4.94
N GLY A 133 12.05 -14.35 5.01
CA GLY A 133 12.99 -15.40 4.69
C GLY A 133 13.32 -15.49 3.19
N PRO A 134 14.37 -16.23 2.80
CA PRO A 134 14.83 -16.33 1.41
C PRO A 134 13.71 -16.72 0.43
N VAL A 135 12.89 -17.70 0.81
CA VAL A 135 11.78 -18.17 -0.03
C VAL A 135 10.77 -17.04 -0.30
N THR A 136 10.36 -16.30 0.73
CA THR A 136 9.43 -15.18 0.56
C THR A 136 10.05 -14.06 -0.28
N LEU A 137 11.34 -13.78 -0.08
CA LEU A 137 12.07 -12.77 -0.86
C LEU A 137 12.20 -13.14 -2.33
N ALA A 138 12.37 -14.43 -2.65
CA ALA A 138 12.42 -14.91 -4.02
C ALA A 138 11.15 -14.57 -4.81
N PHE A 139 9.99 -14.55 -4.15
CA PHE A 139 8.72 -14.16 -4.78
C PHE A 139 8.43 -12.67 -4.64
N ALA A 140 8.53 -12.11 -3.44
CA ALA A 140 8.16 -10.71 -3.19
C ALA A 140 9.17 -9.71 -3.79
N GLY A 141 10.46 -10.11 -3.90
CA GLY A 141 11.53 -9.30 -4.47
C GLY A 141 11.70 -9.43 -5.99
N ALA A 142 10.89 -10.25 -6.66
CA ALA A 142 11.02 -10.55 -8.08
C ALA A 142 10.52 -9.40 -8.98
N SER A 143 11.16 -8.24 -8.91
CA SER A 143 10.76 -7.01 -9.61
C SER A 143 11.69 -6.60 -10.76
N SER A 144 12.85 -7.27 -10.93
CA SER A 144 13.80 -6.89 -11.98
C SER A 144 13.28 -7.28 -13.39
N PRO A 145 13.71 -6.56 -14.45
CA PRO A 145 13.39 -6.94 -15.83
C PRO A 145 13.82 -8.37 -16.17
N GLN A 146 14.90 -8.85 -15.55
CA GLN A 146 15.39 -10.21 -15.71
C GLN A 146 14.42 -11.24 -15.11
N HIS A 147 13.94 -10.99 -13.88
CA HIS A 147 12.92 -11.83 -13.24
C HIS A 147 11.65 -11.88 -14.06
N GLN A 148 11.20 -10.74 -14.58
CA GLN A 148 10.00 -10.66 -15.42
C GLN A 148 10.16 -11.48 -16.72
N LYS A 149 11.34 -11.39 -17.36
CA LYS A 149 11.65 -12.17 -18.57
C LYS A 149 11.63 -13.67 -18.28
N THR A 150 12.20 -14.10 -17.16
CA THR A 150 12.22 -15.51 -16.75
C THR A 150 10.80 -16.00 -16.45
N MET A 151 10.00 -15.24 -15.69
CA MET A 151 8.61 -15.58 -15.42
C MET A 151 7.76 -15.70 -16.67
N ASN A 152 7.94 -14.79 -17.63
CA ASN A 152 7.24 -14.84 -18.92
C ASN A 152 7.63 -16.07 -19.75
N ALA A 153 8.91 -16.49 -19.69
CA ALA A 153 9.36 -17.71 -20.36
C ALA A 153 8.77 -18.99 -19.73
N PHE A 154 8.42 -18.97 -18.46
CA PHE A 154 7.76 -20.08 -17.76
C PHE A 154 6.26 -20.16 -18.02
N THR A 155 5.65 -19.04 -18.35
CA THR A 155 4.19 -18.94 -18.59
C THR A 155 3.78 -19.81 -19.78
N GLY A 156 2.87 -20.74 -19.54
CA GLY A 156 2.37 -21.67 -20.57
C GLY A 156 3.31 -22.87 -20.89
N VAL A 157 4.51 -22.92 -20.27
CA VAL A 157 5.49 -24.02 -20.46
C VAL A 157 5.55 -24.92 -19.24
N ILE A 158 5.44 -24.34 -18.04
CA ILE A 158 5.53 -25.05 -16.76
C ILE A 158 4.12 -25.23 -16.18
N ASP A 159 3.85 -26.40 -15.65
CA ASP A 159 2.62 -26.67 -14.91
C ASP A 159 2.52 -25.66 -13.74
N PRO A 160 1.37 -25.00 -13.53
CA PRO A 160 1.17 -24.10 -12.39
C PRO A 160 1.49 -24.73 -11.03
N ALA A 161 1.31 -26.05 -10.88
CA ALA A 161 1.66 -26.76 -9.64
C ALA A 161 3.16 -26.81 -9.39
N ASP A 162 3.98 -26.85 -10.43
CA ASP A 162 5.45 -26.93 -10.35
C ASP A 162 6.13 -25.56 -10.39
N PHE A 163 5.39 -24.51 -10.74
CA PHE A 163 5.94 -23.16 -10.94
C PHE A 163 6.78 -22.68 -9.75
N ALA A 164 6.29 -22.86 -8.53
CA ALA A 164 6.98 -22.39 -7.34
C ALA A 164 8.35 -23.05 -7.15
N LEU A 165 8.45 -24.37 -7.39
CA LEU A 165 9.69 -25.13 -7.27
C LEU A 165 10.70 -24.74 -8.36
N VAL A 166 10.21 -24.60 -9.58
CA VAL A 166 11.06 -24.18 -10.71
C VAL A 166 11.55 -22.75 -10.50
N TRP A 167 10.68 -21.84 -10.07
CA TRP A 167 11.06 -20.45 -9.76
C TRP A 167 12.16 -20.38 -8.70
N LEU A 168 12.01 -21.09 -7.57
CA LEU A 168 12.99 -21.09 -6.48
C LEU A 168 14.39 -21.61 -6.87
N ARG A 169 14.51 -22.34 -7.96
CA ARG A 169 15.81 -22.77 -8.51
C ARG A 169 16.52 -21.70 -9.34
N HIS A 170 15.78 -20.64 -9.72
CA HIS A 170 16.27 -19.56 -10.60
C HIS A 170 16.36 -18.20 -9.88
N ALA A 171 15.70 -18.05 -8.75
CA ALA A 171 15.72 -16.87 -7.91
C ALA A 171 16.85 -16.95 -6.87
#